data_46b443eed2ea0bc6b03234a7043e1c34
#
_entry.id   46b443eed2ea0bc6b03234a7043e1c34
#
_cell.length_a   1.000
_cell.length_b   1.000
_cell.length_c   1.000
_cell.angle_alpha   90.00
_cell.angle_beta   90.00
_cell.angle_gamma   90.00
#
_symmetry.space_group_name_H-M   'P 1'
#
loop_
_entity.id
_entity.type
_entity.pdbx_description
1 polymer ?
#
loop_
_entity_poly.entity_id
_entity_poly.type
_entity_poly.pdbx_seq_one_letter_code
_entity_poly.pdbx_strand_id
1 'polypeptide(L)'
;MNFPFFIARRYLFSKKSTHVINVISSISVIGVAVATMALVIVLSVFNGFHDLVATLFTSFDPQLKVVPMEGKTAPADDPILTQIRMLPQVDVATETVEDQALAIYDDRQAMVRIKGVDDNFSELSHINDILYGDGSFSLHAANLQYGTVGIRLAQTLGIGAKWDGFMKIYAPQKEGQLDMMNPDAGFVVDSLNSPGVLFAVKQSKYDKNYIITSIAFARNLFGQQGMLSDLEIRLKEGSDLQAVKAEMQKIAGTKYKVLDRFEQQEDTFKIMSIEKLMAYIFLTFILVAVSYTHLRAHET
;
A
#
# COMPACT_ATOMS: atom_id res chain seq x y z
N MET A 1 -16.91 21.24 -48.10
CA MET A 1 -16.11 22.17 -47.28
C MET A 1 -17.11 23.13 -46.62
N ASN A 2 -17.17 23.16 -45.29
CA ASN A 2 -18.12 24.02 -44.58
C ASN A 2 -17.75 25.50 -44.78
N PHE A 3 -18.67 26.28 -45.32
CA PHE A 3 -18.50 27.70 -45.63
C PHE A 3 -17.99 28.52 -44.44
N PRO A 4 -18.45 28.30 -43.20
CA PRO A 4 -17.92 28.99 -42.01
C PRO A 4 -16.40 28.71 -41.79
N PHE A 5 -15.96 27.51 -42.01
CA PHE A 5 -14.54 27.14 -41.86
C PHE A 5 -13.63 27.80 -42.95
N PHE A 6 -14.15 27.93 -44.16
CA PHE A 6 -13.47 28.64 -45.24
C PHE A 6 -13.31 30.14 -44.92
N ILE A 7 -14.36 30.77 -44.39
CA ILE A 7 -14.30 32.18 -43.98
C ILE A 7 -13.34 32.37 -42.81
N ALA A 8 -13.41 31.53 -41.78
CA ALA A 8 -12.53 31.61 -40.63
C ALA A 8 -11.06 31.49 -41.02
N ARG A 9 -10.71 30.51 -41.88
CA ARG A 9 -9.35 30.35 -42.42
C ARG A 9 -8.85 31.53 -43.21
N ARG A 10 -9.73 32.15 -44.06
CA ARG A 10 -9.39 33.32 -44.87
C ARG A 10 -9.17 34.55 -44.02
N TYR A 11 -9.94 34.72 -42.93
CA TYR A 11 -9.75 35.80 -41.95
C TYR A 11 -8.46 35.66 -41.16
N LEU A 12 -8.09 34.47 -40.74
CA LEU A 12 -6.86 34.19 -40.02
C LEU A 12 -5.59 34.50 -40.79
N PHE A 13 -5.62 34.33 -42.14
CA PHE A 13 -4.45 34.51 -43.00
C PHE A 13 -4.57 35.71 -43.95
N SER A 14 -5.48 36.65 -43.71
CA SER A 14 -5.68 37.84 -44.53
C SER A 14 -4.54 38.85 -44.37
N LYS A 15 -3.90 39.20 -45.48
CA LYS A 15 -2.74 40.12 -45.56
C LYS A 15 -3.06 41.62 -45.43
N LYS A 16 -4.26 42.00 -45.15
CA LYS A 16 -4.66 43.43 -45.07
C LYS A 16 -5.06 43.83 -43.67
N SER A 17 -4.22 44.74 -43.10
CA SER A 17 -4.50 45.61 -41.93
C SER A 17 -4.51 44.90 -40.56
N THR A 18 -3.62 45.38 -39.72
CA THR A 18 -3.43 45.15 -38.27
C THR A 18 -2.65 43.89 -37.93
N HIS A 19 -1.32 43.92 -38.12
CA HIS A 19 -0.38 42.96 -37.56
C HIS A 19 -0.57 42.75 -36.06
N VAL A 20 -1.05 43.74 -35.31
CA VAL A 20 -1.23 43.67 -33.85
C VAL A 20 -2.34 42.68 -33.44
N ILE A 21 -3.50 42.74 -34.10
CA ILE A 21 -4.67 41.84 -33.79
C ILE A 21 -4.28 40.37 -34.10
N ASN A 22 -3.63 40.14 -35.24
CA ASN A 22 -3.21 38.79 -35.59
C ASN A 22 -2.14 38.23 -34.65
N VAL A 23 -1.23 39.07 -34.16
CA VAL A 23 -0.22 38.70 -33.18
C VAL A 23 -0.87 38.35 -31.84
N ILE A 24 -1.79 39.18 -31.35
CA ILE A 24 -2.54 38.93 -30.10
C ILE A 24 -3.35 37.64 -30.21
N SER A 25 -4.08 37.43 -31.30
CA SER A 25 -4.85 36.19 -31.54
C SER A 25 -3.95 34.97 -31.61
N SER A 26 -2.78 35.07 -32.25
CA SER A 26 -1.82 33.95 -32.33
C SER A 26 -1.23 33.62 -30.95
N ILE A 27 -0.87 34.62 -30.17
CA ILE A 27 -0.37 34.43 -28.79
C ILE A 27 -1.43 33.76 -27.92
N SER A 28 -2.70 34.15 -28.05
CA SER A 28 -3.82 33.58 -27.32
C SER A 28 -4.04 32.10 -27.69
N VAL A 29 -4.06 31.79 -29.00
CA VAL A 29 -4.21 30.40 -29.47
C VAL A 29 -3.04 29.53 -29.01
N ILE A 30 -1.82 30.03 -29.08
CA ILE A 30 -0.63 29.33 -28.58
C ILE A 30 -0.73 29.12 -27.06
N GLY A 31 -1.16 30.15 -26.31
CA GLY A 31 -1.35 30.06 -24.85
C GLY A 31 -2.36 28.97 -24.47
N VAL A 32 -3.51 28.92 -25.13
CA VAL A 32 -4.52 27.86 -24.90
C VAL A 32 -3.99 26.48 -25.29
N ALA A 33 -3.30 26.41 -26.43
CA ALA A 33 -2.71 25.12 -26.89
C ALA A 33 -1.65 24.60 -25.92
N VAL A 34 -0.78 25.46 -25.40
CA VAL A 34 0.25 25.08 -24.40
C VAL A 34 -0.40 24.68 -23.08
N ALA A 35 -1.41 25.43 -22.60
CA ALA A 35 -2.13 25.07 -21.37
C ALA A 35 -2.84 23.72 -21.49
N THR A 36 -3.50 23.46 -22.63
CA THR A 36 -4.18 22.18 -22.88
C THR A 36 -3.15 21.04 -23.00
N MET A 37 -2.04 21.26 -23.68
CA MET A 37 -0.95 20.29 -23.79
C MET A 37 -0.39 19.95 -22.41
N ALA A 38 -0.11 20.95 -21.59
CA ALA A 38 0.37 20.74 -20.22
C ALA A 38 -0.62 19.92 -19.38
N LEU A 39 -1.91 20.21 -19.50
CA LEU A 39 -2.97 19.45 -18.82
C LEU A 39 -2.98 17.99 -19.24
N VAL A 40 -2.92 17.71 -20.55
CA VAL A 40 -2.89 16.34 -21.08
C VAL A 40 -1.64 15.59 -20.61
N ILE A 41 -0.47 16.24 -20.64
CA ILE A 41 0.80 15.64 -20.17
C ILE A 41 0.69 15.29 -18.69
N VAL A 42 0.23 16.20 -17.85
CA VAL A 42 0.08 15.96 -16.40
C VAL A 42 -0.86 14.79 -16.13
N LEU A 43 -2.04 14.77 -16.79
CA LEU A 43 -2.99 13.66 -16.66
C LEU A 43 -2.42 12.32 -17.11
N SER A 44 -1.67 12.33 -18.23
CA SER A 44 -1.02 11.11 -18.76
C SER A 44 0.04 10.58 -17.77
N VAL A 45 0.83 11.48 -17.18
CA VAL A 45 1.83 11.10 -16.16
C VAL A 45 1.15 10.48 -14.94
N PHE A 46 0.07 11.08 -14.43
CA PHE A 46 -0.65 10.52 -13.28
C PHE A 46 -1.30 9.17 -13.59
N ASN A 47 -1.91 9.00 -14.77
CA ASN A 47 -2.48 7.72 -15.17
C ASN A 47 -1.38 6.65 -15.34
N GLY A 48 -0.28 6.98 -16.02
CA GLY A 48 0.85 6.06 -16.17
C GLY A 48 1.51 5.69 -14.83
N PHE A 49 1.54 6.62 -13.87
CA PHE A 49 2.05 6.33 -12.54
C PHE A 49 1.09 5.41 -11.75
N HIS A 50 -0.22 5.60 -11.87
CA HIS A 50 -1.21 4.69 -11.29
C HIS A 50 -1.01 3.25 -11.77
N ASP A 51 -0.80 3.07 -13.07
CA ASP A 51 -0.53 1.76 -13.67
C ASP A 51 0.82 1.20 -13.19
N LEU A 52 1.86 2.05 -13.08
CA LEU A 52 3.16 1.66 -12.53
C LEU A 52 3.01 1.16 -11.09
N VAL A 53 2.28 1.87 -10.23
CA VAL A 53 2.06 1.44 -8.84
C VAL A 53 1.28 0.13 -8.78
N ALA A 54 0.33 -0.08 -9.69
CA ALA A 54 -0.38 -1.36 -9.78
C ALA A 54 0.58 -2.53 -10.05
N THR A 55 1.67 -2.31 -10.78
CA THR A 55 2.71 -3.34 -10.99
C THR A 55 3.60 -3.60 -9.77
N LEU A 56 3.58 -2.70 -8.78
CA LEU A 56 4.32 -2.87 -7.52
C LEU A 56 3.55 -3.72 -6.50
N PHE A 57 2.27 -3.98 -6.73
CA PHE A 57 1.53 -4.90 -5.87
C PHE A 57 2.09 -6.31 -6.01
N THR A 58 2.36 -6.90 -4.88
CA THR A 58 2.99 -8.19 -4.79
C THR A 58 2.03 -9.23 -4.27
N SER A 59 2.47 -10.48 -4.30
CA SER A 59 1.78 -11.59 -3.63
C SER A 59 1.61 -11.38 -2.12
N PHE A 60 2.34 -10.40 -1.55
CA PHE A 60 2.29 -10.03 -0.13
C PHE A 60 1.15 -9.07 0.21
N ASP A 61 0.60 -8.36 -0.78
CA ASP A 61 -0.46 -7.38 -0.58
C ASP A 61 -1.83 -8.05 -0.85
N PRO A 62 -2.71 -8.21 0.17
CA PRO A 62 -4.01 -8.82 -0.01
C PRO A 62 -4.92 -7.95 -0.92
N GLN A 63 -5.91 -8.56 -1.56
CA GLN A 63 -6.86 -7.83 -2.41
C GLN A 63 -7.68 -6.82 -1.60
N LEU A 64 -8.14 -7.25 -0.42
CA LEU A 64 -8.84 -6.41 0.55
C LEU A 64 -8.24 -6.64 1.94
N LYS A 65 -8.24 -5.59 2.75
CA LYS A 65 -7.77 -5.60 4.14
C LYS A 65 -8.79 -4.87 5.00
N VAL A 66 -9.24 -5.50 6.08
CA VAL A 66 -10.16 -4.90 7.05
C VAL A 66 -9.37 -4.53 8.29
N VAL A 67 -9.34 -3.24 8.61
CA VAL A 67 -8.59 -2.69 9.75
C VAL A 67 -9.54 -1.99 10.73
N PRO A 68 -9.26 -2.00 12.03
CA PRO A 68 -10.03 -1.20 12.99
C PRO A 68 -9.86 0.30 12.72
N MET A 69 -10.95 1.07 12.89
CA MET A 69 -10.90 2.54 12.76
C MET A 69 -10.24 3.19 13.96
N GLU A 70 -10.37 2.60 15.13
CA GLU A 70 -9.78 3.07 16.37
C GLU A 70 -8.84 2.00 16.94
N GLY A 71 -7.67 2.45 17.42
CA GLY A 71 -6.65 1.55 17.97
C GLY A 71 -5.83 0.85 16.87
N LYS A 72 -5.02 -0.13 17.30
CA LYS A 72 -4.16 -0.95 16.43
C LYS A 72 -4.68 -2.37 16.25
N THR A 73 -5.59 -2.81 17.13
CA THR A 73 -6.08 -4.19 17.15
C THR A 73 -7.56 -4.23 17.49
N ALA A 74 -8.22 -5.30 17.08
CA ALA A 74 -9.62 -5.59 17.36
C ALA A 74 -9.78 -7.04 17.84
N PRO A 75 -10.88 -7.38 18.57
CA PRO A 75 -11.19 -8.76 18.92
C PRO A 75 -11.41 -9.62 17.66
N ALA A 76 -10.76 -10.78 17.62
CA ALA A 76 -10.84 -11.69 16.47
C ALA A 76 -12.23 -12.34 16.32
N ASP A 77 -12.97 -12.44 17.42
CA ASP A 77 -14.33 -13.01 17.51
C ASP A 77 -15.45 -11.99 17.26
N ASP A 78 -15.11 -10.78 16.78
CA ASP A 78 -16.10 -9.75 16.49
C ASP A 78 -17.14 -10.26 15.47
N PRO A 79 -18.46 -10.12 15.76
CA PRO A 79 -19.52 -10.56 14.85
C PRO A 79 -19.45 -9.92 13.47
N ILE A 80 -18.97 -8.67 13.35
CA ILE A 80 -18.81 -7.95 12.08
C ILE A 80 -17.74 -8.66 11.23
N LEU A 81 -16.60 -8.99 11.82
CA LEU A 81 -15.54 -9.71 11.10
C LEU A 81 -15.99 -11.11 10.70
N THR A 82 -16.74 -11.79 11.57
CA THR A 82 -17.33 -13.09 11.26
C THR A 82 -18.29 -13.00 10.06
N GLN A 83 -19.15 -11.98 10.04
CA GLN A 83 -20.07 -11.75 8.92
C GLN A 83 -19.33 -11.48 7.61
N ILE A 84 -18.25 -10.70 7.64
CA ILE A 84 -17.41 -10.41 6.47
C ILE A 84 -16.76 -11.69 5.94
N ARG A 85 -16.24 -12.55 6.81
CA ARG A 85 -15.64 -13.85 6.42
C ARG A 85 -16.65 -14.80 5.75
N MET A 86 -17.91 -14.71 6.13
CA MET A 86 -18.98 -15.59 5.60
C MET A 86 -19.57 -15.10 4.28
N LEU A 87 -19.12 -13.98 3.73
CA LEU A 87 -19.62 -13.50 2.43
C LEU A 87 -19.30 -14.51 1.32
N PRO A 88 -20.26 -14.83 0.43
CA PRO A 88 -20.09 -15.86 -0.60
C PRO A 88 -18.98 -15.54 -1.61
N GLN A 89 -18.60 -14.27 -1.74
CA GLN A 89 -17.54 -13.81 -2.63
C GLN A 89 -16.13 -13.97 -2.02
N VAL A 90 -16.03 -14.19 -0.70
CA VAL A 90 -14.76 -14.45 -0.02
C VAL A 90 -14.28 -15.87 -0.37
N ASP A 91 -13.03 -15.97 -0.79
CA ASP A 91 -12.34 -17.23 -1.04
C ASP A 91 -11.52 -17.62 0.19
N VAL A 92 -10.61 -16.73 0.60
CA VAL A 92 -9.74 -16.92 1.77
C VAL A 92 -9.77 -15.66 2.63
N ALA A 93 -9.90 -15.85 3.94
CA ALA A 93 -9.75 -14.81 4.93
C ALA A 93 -8.74 -15.24 5.99
N THR A 94 -7.72 -14.44 6.23
CA THR A 94 -6.60 -14.71 7.14
C THR A 94 -6.50 -13.63 8.18
N GLU A 95 -6.46 -14.02 9.45
CA GLU A 95 -6.17 -13.09 10.54
C GLU A 95 -4.69 -12.75 10.57
N THR A 96 -4.36 -11.52 10.90
CA THR A 96 -2.97 -11.13 11.11
C THR A 96 -2.79 -10.39 12.43
N VAL A 97 -1.62 -10.54 13.01
CA VAL A 97 -1.12 -9.73 14.13
C VAL A 97 0.22 -9.15 13.71
N GLU A 98 0.30 -7.83 13.66
CA GLU A 98 1.48 -7.15 13.17
C GLU A 98 1.93 -6.05 14.13
N ASP A 99 3.18 -6.14 14.63
CA ASP A 99 3.79 -5.08 15.44
C ASP A 99 5.33 -5.10 15.28
N GLN A 100 5.99 -4.07 15.82
CA GLN A 100 7.44 -3.91 15.78
C GLN A 100 8.11 -4.69 16.90
N ALA A 101 9.27 -5.24 16.59
CA ALA A 101 10.12 -5.96 17.51
C ALA A 101 11.61 -5.77 17.16
N LEU A 102 12.50 -6.17 18.05
CA LEU A 102 13.92 -6.24 17.80
C LEU A 102 14.32 -7.70 17.60
N ALA A 103 14.86 -8.04 16.43
CA ALA A 103 15.44 -9.35 16.17
C ALA A 103 16.94 -9.33 16.46
N ILE A 104 17.42 -10.36 17.17
CA ILE A 104 18.81 -10.54 17.50
C ILE A 104 19.24 -11.96 17.08
N TYR A 105 20.28 -12.04 16.29
CA TYR A 105 20.93 -13.29 15.91
C TYR A 105 22.44 -13.15 16.01
N ASP A 106 23.06 -13.96 16.84
CA ASP A 106 24.45 -13.80 17.28
C ASP A 106 24.72 -12.35 17.76
N ASP A 107 25.69 -11.68 17.17
CA ASP A 107 26.09 -10.29 17.51
C ASP A 107 25.36 -9.24 16.67
N ARG A 108 24.41 -9.65 15.82
CA ARG A 108 23.68 -8.74 14.93
C ARG A 108 22.26 -8.51 15.38
N GLN A 109 21.81 -7.28 15.21
CA GLN A 109 20.45 -6.88 15.57
C GLN A 109 19.80 -6.03 14.49
N ALA A 110 18.50 -6.12 14.37
CA ALA A 110 17.71 -5.31 13.47
C ALA A 110 16.31 -5.03 14.03
N MET A 111 15.81 -3.82 13.85
CA MET A 111 14.39 -3.53 14.06
C MET A 111 13.59 -4.21 12.96
N VAL A 112 12.61 -4.99 13.37
CA VAL A 112 11.80 -5.81 12.47
C VAL A 112 10.31 -5.57 12.71
N ARG A 113 9.53 -5.97 11.75
CA ARG A 113 8.08 -6.07 11.85
C ARG A 113 7.71 -7.53 11.79
N ILE A 114 7.17 -8.04 12.89
CA ILE A 114 6.67 -9.41 12.97
C ILE A 114 5.25 -9.41 12.43
N LYS A 115 5.01 -10.24 11.42
CA LYS A 115 3.70 -10.51 10.87
C LYS A 115 3.31 -11.94 11.22
N GLY A 116 2.48 -12.08 12.26
CA GLY A 116 1.85 -13.35 12.62
C GLY A 116 0.64 -13.58 11.73
N VAL A 117 0.57 -14.75 11.12
CA VAL A 117 -0.48 -15.14 10.16
C VAL A 117 -1.05 -16.51 10.50
N ASP A 118 -2.27 -16.79 10.06
CA ASP A 118 -2.90 -18.10 10.16
C ASP A 118 -2.28 -19.10 9.17
N ASP A 119 -2.54 -20.38 9.39
CA ASP A 119 -2.01 -21.48 8.55
C ASP A 119 -2.49 -21.41 7.09
N ASN A 120 -3.62 -20.76 6.82
CA ASN A 120 -4.16 -20.56 5.48
C ASN A 120 -3.51 -19.39 4.71
N PHE A 121 -2.51 -18.71 5.29
CA PHE A 121 -1.84 -17.58 4.65
C PHE A 121 -1.17 -17.94 3.31
N SER A 122 -0.68 -19.16 3.16
CA SER A 122 -0.10 -19.63 1.90
C SER A 122 -1.13 -19.69 0.76
N GLU A 123 -2.38 -19.90 1.09
CA GLU A 123 -3.48 -19.88 0.11
C GLU A 123 -3.81 -18.43 -0.28
N LEU A 124 -3.82 -17.50 0.68
CA LEU A 124 -4.13 -16.10 0.44
C LEU A 124 -3.06 -15.40 -0.42
N SER A 125 -1.79 -15.58 -0.09
CA SER A 125 -0.70 -14.70 -0.54
C SER A 125 0.15 -15.25 -1.67
N HIS A 126 -0.04 -16.52 -2.09
CA HIS A 126 0.86 -17.23 -3.01
C HIS A 126 2.33 -17.12 -2.59
N ILE A 127 2.60 -17.18 -1.27
CA ILE A 127 3.92 -16.97 -0.69
C ILE A 127 4.98 -17.89 -1.31
N ASN A 128 4.60 -19.08 -1.73
CA ASN A 128 5.49 -20.07 -2.31
C ASN A 128 6.20 -19.58 -3.59
N ASP A 129 5.60 -18.63 -4.32
CA ASP A 129 6.15 -18.10 -5.58
C ASP A 129 7.33 -17.15 -5.35
N ILE A 130 7.52 -16.69 -4.11
CA ILE A 130 8.53 -15.70 -3.73
C ILE A 130 9.55 -16.23 -2.73
N LEU A 131 9.59 -17.55 -2.52
CA LEU A 131 10.54 -18.19 -1.61
C LEU A 131 11.86 -18.50 -2.28
N TYR A 132 12.93 -18.44 -1.47
CA TYR A 132 14.29 -18.80 -1.82
C TYR A 132 14.86 -19.71 -0.73
N GLY A 133 15.37 -20.88 -1.12
CA GLY A 133 15.95 -21.90 -0.22
C GLY A 133 15.43 -23.29 -0.56
N ASP A 134 15.94 -24.30 0.14
CA ASP A 134 15.63 -25.71 -0.08
C ASP A 134 14.50 -26.23 0.84
N GLY A 135 14.02 -25.39 1.77
CA GLY A 135 12.94 -25.71 2.68
C GLY A 135 11.55 -25.44 2.09
N SER A 136 10.57 -25.36 2.96
CA SER A 136 9.19 -25.02 2.61
C SER A 136 8.64 -23.95 3.56
N PHE A 137 7.63 -23.22 3.11
CA PHE A 137 6.91 -22.31 3.99
C PHE A 137 6.19 -23.11 5.07
N SER A 138 6.61 -22.91 6.30
CA SER A 138 6.00 -23.50 7.47
C SER A 138 6.04 -22.49 8.62
N LEU A 139 4.95 -22.37 9.35
CA LEU A 139 4.86 -21.44 10.47
C LEU A 139 5.30 -22.08 11.79
N HIS A 140 5.10 -23.37 11.92
CA HIS A 140 5.46 -24.13 13.11
C HIS A 140 5.61 -25.64 12.78
N ALA A 141 6.33 -26.36 13.63
CA ALA A 141 6.35 -27.82 13.64
C ALA A 141 6.58 -28.32 15.07
N ALA A 142 5.69 -29.15 15.56
CA ALA A 142 5.66 -29.59 16.96
C ALA A 142 5.72 -28.38 17.92
N ASN A 143 6.81 -28.26 18.69
CA ASN A 143 7.02 -27.17 19.65
C ASN A 143 7.90 -26.04 19.10
N LEU A 144 8.30 -26.10 17.82
CA LEU A 144 9.16 -25.09 17.21
C LEU A 144 8.31 -24.06 16.47
N GLN A 145 8.64 -22.80 16.65
CA GLN A 145 8.08 -21.68 15.87
C GLN A 145 9.07 -21.28 14.79
N TYR A 146 8.59 -21.12 13.57
CA TYR A 146 9.41 -20.74 12.44
C TYR A 146 9.23 -19.28 12.06
N GLY A 147 10.33 -18.66 11.60
CA GLY A 147 10.32 -17.30 11.08
C GLY A 147 10.83 -17.27 9.64
N THR A 148 9.94 -16.98 8.69
CA THR A 148 10.35 -16.73 7.31
C THR A 148 10.78 -15.28 7.17
N VAL A 149 12.06 -15.04 6.90
CA VAL A 149 12.72 -13.73 6.95
C VAL A 149 12.83 -13.14 5.54
N GLY A 150 12.63 -11.83 5.40
CA GLY A 150 12.88 -11.12 4.15
C GLY A 150 14.36 -11.17 3.75
N ILE A 151 14.64 -11.34 2.45
CA ILE A 151 16.00 -11.61 1.94
C ILE A 151 17.02 -10.52 2.33
N ARG A 152 16.63 -9.25 2.36
CA ARG A 152 17.52 -8.14 2.74
C ARG A 152 17.72 -8.06 4.25
N LEU A 153 16.69 -8.42 5.03
CA LEU A 153 16.80 -8.53 6.48
C LEU A 153 17.74 -9.66 6.85
N ALA A 154 17.65 -10.81 6.17
CA ALA A 154 18.57 -11.92 6.32
C ALA A 154 20.03 -11.51 6.08
N GLN A 155 20.30 -10.73 5.04
CA GLN A 155 21.62 -10.15 4.78
C GLN A 155 22.11 -9.25 5.93
N THR A 156 21.21 -8.42 6.50
CA THR A 156 21.54 -7.54 7.63
C THR A 156 21.91 -8.36 8.87
N LEU A 157 21.15 -9.42 9.16
CA LEU A 157 21.38 -10.32 10.29
C LEU A 157 22.51 -11.33 10.02
N GLY A 158 23.02 -11.40 8.78
CA GLY A 158 24.08 -12.32 8.38
C GLY A 158 23.66 -13.78 8.35
N ILE A 159 22.37 -14.04 8.08
CA ILE A 159 21.81 -15.38 7.97
C ILE A 159 21.56 -15.76 6.51
N GLY A 160 21.64 -17.06 6.23
CA GLY A 160 21.20 -17.65 4.96
C GLY A 160 19.73 -18.10 5.02
N ALA A 161 19.28 -18.81 3.98
CA ALA A 161 17.95 -19.42 3.96
C ALA A 161 17.76 -20.40 5.12
N LYS A 162 18.82 -21.13 5.45
CA LYS A 162 18.90 -21.96 6.64
C LYS A 162 19.93 -21.37 7.58
N TRP A 163 19.54 -21.14 8.83
CA TRP A 163 20.43 -20.75 9.92
C TRP A 163 20.30 -21.73 11.06
N ASP A 164 21.35 -21.85 11.86
CA ASP A 164 21.40 -22.75 13.01
C ASP A 164 20.99 -22.03 14.28
N GLY A 165 20.43 -22.75 15.24
CA GLY A 165 19.99 -22.18 16.52
C GLY A 165 18.72 -21.35 16.46
N PHE A 166 18.65 -20.34 17.31
CA PHE A 166 17.46 -19.54 17.57
C PHE A 166 17.72 -18.06 17.28
N MET A 167 16.84 -17.45 16.56
CA MET A 167 16.75 -15.99 16.47
C MET A 167 15.88 -15.48 17.62
N LYS A 168 16.43 -14.63 18.48
CA LYS A 168 15.68 -14.04 19.60
C LYS A 168 14.92 -12.82 19.12
N ILE A 169 13.66 -12.76 19.51
CA ILE A 169 12.76 -11.62 19.19
C ILE A 169 12.34 -10.95 20.49
N TYR A 170 12.63 -9.67 20.58
CA TYR A 170 12.33 -8.83 21.75
C TYR A 170 11.20 -7.88 21.39
N ALA A 171 10.08 -7.97 22.09
CA ALA A 171 8.98 -7.04 21.97
C ALA A 171 8.81 -6.20 23.26
N PRO A 172 8.55 -4.89 23.16
CA PRO A 172 8.29 -4.08 24.34
C PRO A 172 7.04 -4.58 25.05
N GLN A 173 7.13 -4.73 26.36
CA GLN A 173 5.97 -5.07 27.18
C GLN A 173 5.00 -3.87 27.23
N LYS A 174 3.73 -4.09 26.89
CA LYS A 174 2.73 -3.01 26.84
C LYS A 174 2.25 -2.55 28.22
N GLU A 175 2.36 -3.40 29.23
CA GLU A 175 1.93 -3.14 30.59
C GLU A 175 3.11 -3.36 31.55
N GLY A 176 3.44 -2.32 32.32
CA GLY A 176 4.47 -2.35 33.32
C GLY A 176 5.28 -1.03 33.38
N GLN A 177 5.73 -0.67 34.57
CA GLN A 177 6.74 0.38 34.71
C GLN A 177 8.10 -0.20 34.30
N LEU A 178 8.84 0.53 33.46
CA LEU A 178 10.22 0.20 33.18
C LEU A 178 11.01 0.22 34.49
N ASP A 179 11.44 -0.97 34.94
CA ASP A 179 12.34 -1.07 36.05
C ASP A 179 13.74 -0.62 35.61
N MET A 180 14.16 0.57 36.04
CA MET A 180 15.48 1.10 35.69
C MET A 180 16.63 0.23 36.23
N MET A 181 16.37 -0.67 37.20
CA MET A 181 17.36 -1.61 37.70
C MET A 181 17.42 -2.92 36.93
N ASN A 182 16.37 -3.23 36.16
CA ASN A 182 16.34 -4.41 35.28
C ASN A 182 15.69 -4.07 33.94
N PRO A 183 16.44 -3.45 32.99
CA PRO A 183 15.93 -3.04 31.69
C PRO A 183 15.33 -4.19 30.87
N ASP A 184 15.82 -5.42 31.07
CA ASP A 184 15.34 -6.61 30.36
C ASP A 184 13.92 -7.02 30.78
N ALA A 185 13.49 -6.63 31.97
CA ALA A 185 12.13 -6.90 32.46
C ALA A 185 11.05 -6.13 31.67
N GLY A 186 11.43 -5.14 30.87
CA GLY A 186 10.53 -4.37 29.99
C GLY A 186 10.26 -5.02 28.63
N PHE A 187 10.81 -6.22 28.38
CA PHE A 187 10.66 -6.92 27.11
C PHE A 187 10.09 -8.33 27.31
N VAL A 188 9.21 -8.71 26.40
CA VAL A 188 8.87 -10.12 26.18
C VAL A 188 9.85 -10.67 25.15
N VAL A 189 10.47 -11.80 25.48
CA VAL A 189 11.48 -12.44 24.62
C VAL A 189 11.00 -13.81 24.22
N ASP A 190 10.99 -14.09 22.94
CA ASP A 190 10.70 -15.41 22.40
C ASP A 190 11.65 -15.69 21.21
N SER A 191 11.64 -16.89 20.67
CA SER A 191 12.63 -17.32 19.67
C SER A 191 12.00 -18.02 18.47
N LEU A 192 12.60 -17.74 17.31
CA LEU A 192 12.22 -18.33 16.03
C LEU A 192 13.34 -19.20 15.48
N ASN A 193 12.93 -20.27 14.81
CA ASN A 193 13.81 -21.18 14.07
C ASN A 193 13.70 -20.92 12.57
N SER A 194 14.68 -21.44 11.83
CA SER A 194 14.69 -21.39 10.36
C SER A 194 13.73 -22.43 9.76
N PRO A 195 12.83 -22.02 8.84
CA PRO A 195 12.08 -22.96 8.02
C PRO A 195 12.89 -23.46 6.79
N GLY A 196 14.13 -22.98 6.60
CA GLY A 196 14.96 -23.27 5.44
C GLY A 196 14.66 -22.45 4.19
N VAL A 197 13.87 -21.39 4.33
CA VAL A 197 13.50 -20.46 3.24
C VAL A 197 13.50 -19.01 3.71
N LEU A 198 13.77 -18.13 2.75
CA LEU A 198 13.62 -16.68 2.86
C LEU A 198 12.58 -16.24 1.83
N PHE A 199 11.93 -15.10 2.03
CA PHE A 199 11.09 -14.51 0.99
C PHE A 199 11.76 -13.30 0.34
N ALA A 200 11.43 -13.06 -0.94
CA ALA A 200 11.85 -11.86 -1.67
C ALA A 200 10.71 -11.33 -2.54
N VAL A 201 10.13 -10.26 -2.08
CA VAL A 201 9.02 -9.54 -2.73
C VAL A 201 9.53 -8.54 -3.76
N LYS A 202 10.84 -8.27 -3.74
CA LYS A 202 11.53 -7.20 -4.52
C LYS A 202 11.08 -5.79 -4.13
N GLN A 203 10.51 -5.63 -2.95
CA GLN A 203 10.19 -4.33 -2.35
C GLN A 203 10.96 -4.15 -1.04
N SER A 204 11.68 -3.03 -0.94
CA SER A 204 12.55 -2.72 0.20
C SER A 204 11.79 -2.69 1.53
N LYS A 205 10.53 -2.27 1.52
CA LYS A 205 9.66 -2.21 2.71
C LYS A 205 9.50 -3.59 3.36
N TYR A 206 9.22 -4.61 2.55
CA TYR A 206 9.00 -5.97 3.03
C TYR A 206 10.32 -6.72 3.21
N ASP A 207 11.19 -6.70 2.21
CA ASP A 207 12.43 -7.49 2.20
C ASP A 207 13.41 -7.12 3.31
N LYS A 208 13.38 -5.86 3.81
CA LYS A 208 14.30 -5.38 4.84
C LYS A 208 13.77 -5.50 6.26
N ASN A 209 12.45 -5.55 6.44
CA ASN A 209 11.89 -5.31 7.77
C ASN A 209 11.00 -6.44 8.27
N TYR A 210 10.51 -7.35 7.42
CA TYR A 210 9.49 -8.30 7.83
C TYR A 210 10.03 -9.69 8.14
N ILE A 211 9.43 -10.28 9.16
CA ILE A 211 9.50 -11.70 9.50
C ILE A 211 8.06 -12.21 9.58
N ILE A 212 7.74 -13.26 8.81
CA ILE A 212 6.45 -13.95 8.85
C ILE A 212 6.56 -15.13 9.79
N THR A 213 5.61 -15.27 10.70
CA THR A 213 5.54 -16.36 11.67
C THR A 213 4.09 -16.75 11.98
N SER A 214 3.86 -17.69 12.87
CA SER A 214 2.50 -18.07 13.27
C SER A 214 1.80 -16.94 14.05
N ILE A 215 0.49 -16.83 13.89
CA ILE A 215 -0.31 -15.85 14.64
C ILE A 215 -0.26 -16.14 16.15
N ALA A 216 -0.14 -17.41 16.54
CA ALA A 216 -0.01 -17.80 17.93
C ALA A 216 1.26 -17.23 18.56
N PHE A 217 2.41 -17.33 17.83
CA PHE A 217 3.66 -16.72 18.26
C PHE A 217 3.53 -15.20 18.42
N ALA A 218 3.00 -14.52 17.42
CA ALA A 218 2.85 -13.06 17.46
C ALA A 218 1.91 -12.61 18.59
N ARG A 219 0.80 -13.32 18.81
CA ARG A 219 -0.11 -13.04 19.94
C ARG A 219 0.56 -13.19 21.29
N ASN A 220 1.36 -14.22 21.46
CA ASN A 220 2.12 -14.43 22.71
C ASN A 220 3.16 -13.33 22.90
N LEU A 221 3.95 -13.05 21.87
CA LEU A 221 5.01 -12.06 21.91
C LEU A 221 4.51 -10.66 22.25
N PHE A 222 3.38 -10.25 21.66
CA PHE A 222 2.83 -8.90 21.83
C PHE A 222 1.74 -8.79 22.91
N GLY A 223 1.43 -9.88 23.62
CA GLY A 223 0.35 -9.89 24.63
C GLY A 223 -1.03 -9.59 24.03
N GLN A 224 -1.31 -10.05 22.80
CA GLN A 224 -2.54 -9.76 22.06
C GLN A 224 -3.41 -11.00 21.86
N GLN A 225 -3.62 -11.75 22.93
CA GLN A 225 -4.45 -12.95 22.89
C GLN A 225 -5.88 -12.64 22.44
N GLY A 226 -6.39 -13.42 21.47
CA GLY A 226 -7.73 -13.23 20.93
C GLY A 226 -7.93 -11.93 20.12
N MET A 227 -6.85 -11.21 19.81
CA MET A 227 -6.89 -9.98 19.00
C MET A 227 -6.31 -10.22 17.61
N LEU A 228 -6.66 -9.33 16.69
CA LEU A 228 -6.05 -9.23 15.36
C LEU A 228 -5.71 -7.77 15.06
N SER A 229 -4.69 -7.54 14.26
CA SER A 229 -4.35 -6.22 13.71
C SER A 229 -5.21 -5.92 12.49
N ASP A 230 -5.39 -6.91 11.65
CA ASP A 230 -6.23 -6.82 10.45
C ASP A 230 -6.70 -8.20 9.97
N LEU A 231 -7.74 -8.18 9.13
CA LEU A 231 -8.23 -9.34 8.41
C LEU A 231 -7.90 -9.15 6.92
N GLU A 232 -7.05 -10.01 6.39
CA GLU A 232 -6.66 -10.03 5.00
C GLU A 232 -7.55 -10.96 4.18
N ILE A 233 -8.01 -10.50 3.01
CA ILE A 233 -9.05 -11.19 2.25
C ILE A 233 -8.62 -11.33 0.79
N ARG A 234 -8.79 -12.55 0.25
CA ARG A 234 -8.81 -12.85 -1.18
C ARG A 234 -10.24 -13.17 -1.60
N LEU A 235 -10.65 -12.62 -2.73
CA LEU A 235 -11.94 -12.85 -3.33
C LEU A 235 -11.87 -14.02 -4.33
N LYS A 236 -13.00 -14.69 -4.55
CA LYS A 236 -13.16 -15.69 -5.61
C LYS A 236 -12.95 -15.04 -6.98
N GLU A 237 -12.41 -15.83 -7.91
CA GLU A 237 -12.23 -15.37 -9.29
C GLU A 237 -13.55 -14.90 -9.91
N GLY A 238 -13.48 -13.78 -10.63
CA GLY A 238 -14.65 -13.18 -11.27
C GLY A 238 -15.50 -12.27 -10.37
N SER A 239 -15.15 -12.12 -9.09
CA SER A 239 -15.84 -11.17 -8.19
C SER A 239 -15.48 -9.72 -8.54
N ASP A 240 -16.48 -8.83 -8.53
CA ASP A 240 -16.24 -7.38 -8.64
C ASP A 240 -15.70 -6.83 -7.32
N LEU A 241 -14.41 -6.51 -7.30
CA LEU A 241 -13.69 -6.04 -6.12
C LEU A 241 -14.34 -4.79 -5.52
N GLN A 242 -14.77 -3.83 -6.34
CA GLN A 242 -15.34 -2.58 -5.85
C GLN A 242 -16.75 -2.78 -5.27
N ALA A 243 -17.56 -3.61 -5.89
CA ALA A 243 -18.89 -3.96 -5.38
C ALA A 243 -18.78 -4.70 -4.03
N VAL A 244 -17.89 -5.70 -3.93
CA VAL A 244 -17.66 -6.46 -2.70
C VAL A 244 -17.07 -5.57 -1.60
N LYS A 245 -16.11 -4.70 -1.92
CA LYS A 245 -15.56 -3.71 -0.98
C LYS A 245 -16.66 -2.81 -0.41
N ALA A 246 -17.56 -2.30 -1.25
CA ALA A 246 -18.66 -1.46 -0.82
C ALA A 246 -19.65 -2.23 0.08
N GLU A 247 -19.93 -3.50 -0.21
CA GLU A 247 -20.75 -4.38 0.63
C GLU A 247 -20.09 -4.63 1.98
N MET A 248 -18.81 -5.00 2.00
CA MET A 248 -18.02 -5.19 3.22
C MET A 248 -17.97 -3.92 4.06
N GLN A 249 -17.81 -2.73 3.44
CA GLN A 249 -17.78 -1.46 4.16
C GLN A 249 -19.15 -1.13 4.81
N LYS A 250 -20.27 -1.52 4.19
CA LYS A 250 -21.59 -1.40 4.82
C LYS A 250 -21.71 -2.28 6.07
N ILE A 251 -21.21 -3.51 6.02
CA ILE A 251 -21.19 -4.43 7.16
C ILE A 251 -20.25 -3.90 8.24
N ALA A 252 -19.07 -3.41 7.86
CA ALA A 252 -18.04 -2.85 8.73
C ALA A 252 -18.50 -1.59 9.49
N GLY A 253 -19.43 -0.84 8.91
CA GLY A 253 -19.95 0.41 9.47
C GLY A 253 -18.86 1.44 9.72
N THR A 254 -18.87 2.01 10.93
CA THR A 254 -17.87 2.97 11.41
C THR A 254 -16.78 2.31 12.27
N LYS A 255 -16.89 1.02 12.56
CA LYS A 255 -15.96 0.31 13.43
C LYS A 255 -14.70 -0.15 12.70
N TYR A 256 -14.86 -0.54 11.44
CA TYR A 256 -13.76 -1.02 10.60
C TYR A 256 -13.73 -0.27 9.27
N LYS A 257 -12.53 -0.20 8.70
CA LYS A 257 -12.29 0.33 7.36
C LYS A 257 -11.85 -0.81 6.45
N VAL A 258 -12.46 -0.90 5.27
CA VAL A 258 -12.09 -1.87 4.24
C VAL A 258 -11.20 -1.18 3.21
N LEU A 259 -9.96 -1.63 3.12
CA LEU A 259 -8.93 -1.04 2.26
C LEU A 259 -8.66 -1.97 1.07
N ASP A 260 -8.63 -1.43 -0.14
CA ASP A 260 -8.06 -2.12 -1.30
C ASP A 260 -6.53 -1.96 -1.34
N ARG A 261 -5.86 -2.61 -2.30
CA ARG A 261 -4.40 -2.57 -2.46
C ARG A 261 -3.85 -1.16 -2.58
N PHE A 262 -4.58 -0.27 -3.23
CA PHE A 262 -4.16 1.13 -3.39
C PHE A 262 -4.23 1.87 -2.06
N GLU A 263 -5.31 1.73 -1.32
CA GLU A 263 -5.49 2.39 -0.03
C GLU A 263 -4.57 1.83 1.07
N GLN A 264 -4.12 0.58 0.96
CA GLN A 264 -3.11 -0.01 1.85
C GLN A 264 -1.74 0.67 1.73
N GLN A 265 -1.48 1.37 0.63
CA GLN A 265 -0.29 2.17 0.38
C GLN A 265 -0.55 3.67 0.63
N GLU A 266 -1.37 3.99 1.63
CA GLU A 266 -1.96 5.32 1.89
C GLU A 266 -0.93 6.46 1.89
N ASP A 267 0.26 6.26 2.46
CA ASP A 267 1.29 7.30 2.54
C ASP A 267 1.75 7.75 1.15
N THR A 268 1.97 6.81 0.24
CA THR A 268 2.36 7.12 -1.15
C THR A 268 1.20 7.75 -1.92
N PHE A 269 -0.02 7.25 -1.73
CA PHE A 269 -1.20 7.73 -2.45
C PHE A 269 -1.72 9.08 -1.96
N LYS A 270 -1.61 9.39 -0.66
CA LYS A 270 -1.96 10.72 -0.12
C LYS A 270 -1.10 11.81 -0.73
N ILE A 271 0.21 11.60 -0.80
CA ILE A 271 1.13 12.56 -1.42
C ILE A 271 0.75 12.78 -2.88
N MET A 272 0.53 11.71 -3.63
CA MET A 272 0.12 11.80 -5.03
C MET A 272 -1.23 12.47 -5.25
N SER A 273 -2.22 12.18 -4.41
CA SER A 273 -3.55 12.80 -4.49
C SER A 273 -3.48 14.30 -4.24
N ILE A 274 -2.64 14.74 -3.32
CA ILE A 274 -2.37 16.15 -3.04
C ILE A 274 -1.66 16.80 -4.24
N GLU A 275 -0.62 16.17 -4.78
CA GLU A 275 0.10 16.65 -5.97
C GLU A 275 -0.83 16.77 -7.18
N LYS A 276 -1.69 15.78 -7.41
CA LYS A 276 -2.70 15.80 -8.47
C LYS A 276 -3.69 16.95 -8.29
N LEU A 277 -4.20 17.16 -7.06
CA LEU A 277 -5.10 18.26 -6.74
C LEU A 277 -4.42 19.62 -6.99
N MET A 278 -3.19 19.78 -6.54
CA MET A 278 -2.41 21.00 -6.76
C MET A 278 -2.20 21.27 -8.26
N ALA A 279 -1.85 20.23 -9.03
CA ALA A 279 -1.71 20.34 -10.48
C ALA A 279 -3.03 20.79 -11.14
N TYR A 280 -4.18 20.24 -10.74
CA TYR A 280 -5.47 20.67 -11.25
C TYR A 280 -5.77 22.13 -10.92
N ILE A 281 -5.50 22.58 -9.70
CA ILE A 281 -5.70 23.98 -9.28
C ILE A 281 -4.84 24.92 -10.13
N PHE A 282 -3.55 24.62 -10.27
CA PHE A 282 -2.62 25.44 -11.05
C PHE A 282 -3.01 25.50 -12.54
N LEU A 283 -3.33 24.36 -13.13
CA LEU A 283 -3.71 24.29 -14.53
C LEU A 283 -5.03 25.00 -14.80
N THR A 284 -6.00 24.88 -13.91
CA THR A 284 -7.27 25.60 -13.98
C THR A 284 -7.04 27.11 -13.88
N PHE A 285 -6.17 27.54 -12.96
CA PHE A 285 -5.81 28.95 -12.83
C PHE A 285 -5.15 29.51 -14.09
N ILE A 286 -4.20 28.78 -14.66
CA ILE A 286 -3.54 29.16 -15.94
C ILE A 286 -4.59 29.27 -17.06
N LEU A 287 -5.51 28.30 -17.15
CA LEU A 287 -6.55 28.29 -18.20
C LEU A 287 -7.50 29.47 -18.06
N VAL A 288 -7.91 29.82 -16.84
CA VAL A 288 -8.73 31.00 -16.55
C VAL A 288 -7.98 32.29 -16.85
N ALA A 289 -6.72 32.39 -16.45
CA ALA A 289 -5.88 33.58 -16.72
C ALA A 289 -5.67 33.80 -18.23
N VAL A 290 -5.38 32.75 -18.98
CA VAL A 290 -5.24 32.80 -20.45
C VAL A 290 -6.59 33.17 -21.11
N SER A 291 -7.69 32.58 -20.66
CA SER A 291 -9.05 32.89 -21.16
C SER A 291 -9.42 34.35 -20.88
N TYR A 292 -9.13 34.85 -19.68
CA TYR A 292 -9.41 36.24 -19.31
C TYR A 292 -8.58 37.25 -20.13
N THR A 293 -7.30 36.99 -20.34
CA THR A 293 -6.44 37.84 -21.17
C THR A 293 -6.92 37.86 -22.62
N HIS A 294 -7.45 36.72 -23.12
CA HIS A 294 -8.03 36.62 -24.47
C HIS A 294 -9.32 37.45 -24.61
N LEU A 295 -10.21 37.37 -23.63
CA LEU A 295 -11.48 38.16 -23.65
C LEU A 295 -11.22 39.67 -23.59
N ARG A 296 -10.26 40.08 -22.74
CA ARG A 296 -9.92 41.51 -22.58
C ARG A 296 -9.23 42.12 -23.81
N ALA A 297 -8.43 41.29 -24.52
CA ALA A 297 -7.82 41.72 -25.78
C ALA A 297 -8.83 41.96 -26.92
N HIS A 298 -10.03 41.43 -26.79
CA HIS A 298 -11.11 41.64 -27.76
C HIS A 298 -11.95 42.89 -27.49
N GLU A 299 -11.90 43.46 -26.27
CA GLU A 299 -12.66 44.66 -25.89
C GLU A 299 -11.89 45.98 -26.08
N THR A 300 -10.60 45.93 -26.36
CA THR A 300 -9.73 47.09 -26.63
C THR A 300 -9.31 47.12 -28.10
#